data_8d489a4c2649ba0873d3a1727fcb70d8
#
_entry.id   8d489a4c2649ba0873d3a1727fcb70d8
#
_cell.length_a   1.000
_cell.length_b   1.000
_cell.length_c   1.000
_cell.angle_alpha   90.00
_cell.angle_beta   90.00
_cell.angle_gamma   90.00
#
_symmetry.space_group_name_H-M   'P 1'
#
loop_
_entity.id
_entity.type
_entity.pdbx_description
1 polymer ?
#
loop_
_entity_poly.entity_id
_entity_poly.type
_entity_poly.pdbx_seq_one_letter_code
_entity_poly.pdbx_strand_id
1 'polypeptide(L)'
;MPHMIHYFNVYVPDLLFFGDSFTTRPERSESFQAECVMRVMEAHSVKKLSLVGLSYGGFVGYSMAAQFKEKIGKVVICCSGVCLEEQDLRDGMFKVSDLEEASKILVPQSPEKLKELMRYTFFKPPPLSLVPSCLLSDYIDV
;
A
#
# COMPACT_ATOMS: atom_id res chain seq x y z
N MET A 1 -4.79 10.39 11.36
CA MET A 1 -3.42 10.65 11.89
C MET A 1 -3.37 11.64 13.07
N PRO A 2 -4.13 12.77 13.11
CA PRO A 2 -3.93 13.76 14.20
C PRO A 2 -4.05 13.19 15.62
N HIS A 3 -4.91 12.21 15.86
CA HIS A 3 -5.08 11.60 17.18
C HIS A 3 -3.91 10.70 17.63
N MET A 4 -3.17 10.12 16.70
CA MET A 4 -2.08 9.18 17.02
C MET A 4 -0.83 9.88 17.51
N ILE A 5 -0.54 11.07 17.00
CA ILE A 5 0.67 11.84 17.35
C ILE A 5 0.74 12.29 18.82
N HIS A 6 -0.40 12.27 19.52
CA HIS A 6 -0.42 12.54 20.96
C HIS A 6 0.10 11.38 21.82
N TYR A 7 0.16 10.16 21.27
CA TYR A 7 0.51 8.94 21.97
C TYR A 7 1.73 8.23 21.39
N PHE A 8 2.08 8.54 20.13
CA PHE A 8 3.13 7.85 19.39
C PHE A 8 4.01 8.83 18.63
N ASN A 9 5.28 8.49 18.49
CA ASN A 9 6.10 9.05 17.43
C ASN A 9 5.70 8.35 16.12
N VAL A 10 5.12 9.09 15.20
CA VAL A 10 4.59 8.54 13.94
C VAL A 10 5.57 8.86 12.82
N TYR A 11 5.98 7.82 12.10
CA TYR A 11 6.83 7.89 10.92
C TYR A 11 6.02 7.45 9.71
N VAL A 12 6.01 8.23 8.66
CA VAL A 12 5.29 7.95 7.40
C VAL A 12 6.29 8.12 6.26
N PRO A 13 7.12 7.11 5.99
CA PRO A 13 8.08 7.18 4.90
C PRO A 13 7.39 7.00 3.55
N ASP A 14 7.81 7.73 2.55
CA ASP A 14 7.55 7.38 1.17
C ASP A 14 8.37 6.15 0.80
N LEU A 15 7.71 5.09 0.37
CA LEU A 15 8.38 3.89 -0.11
C LEU A 15 9.17 4.22 -1.39
N LEU A 16 10.17 3.41 -1.73
CA LEU A 16 10.91 3.60 -2.97
C LEU A 16 9.96 3.62 -4.17
N PHE A 17 10.18 4.58 -5.08
CA PHE A 17 9.33 4.88 -6.26
C PHE A 17 8.00 5.55 -5.94
N PHE A 18 7.80 6.00 -4.70
CA PHE A 18 6.68 6.83 -4.29
C PHE A 18 7.21 8.18 -3.81
N GLY A 19 6.44 9.26 -4.08
CA GLY A 19 6.86 10.62 -3.75
C GLY A 19 8.25 10.94 -4.32
N ASP A 20 9.12 11.48 -3.49
CA ASP A 20 10.50 11.83 -3.87
C ASP A 20 11.52 10.69 -3.60
N SER A 21 11.05 9.51 -3.17
CA SER A 21 11.91 8.38 -2.85
C SER A 21 12.36 7.64 -4.10
N PHE A 22 13.67 7.54 -4.32
CA PHE A 22 14.23 6.83 -5.47
C PHE A 22 15.47 6.02 -5.09
N THR A 23 15.86 5.11 -5.97
CA THR A 23 17.11 4.36 -5.88
C THR A 23 17.67 4.07 -7.27
N THR A 24 18.97 3.99 -7.38
CA THR A 24 19.66 3.54 -8.60
C THR A 24 19.78 2.01 -8.68
N ARG A 25 19.40 1.30 -7.62
CA ARG A 25 19.44 -0.16 -7.57
C ARG A 25 18.28 -0.75 -8.38
N PRO A 26 18.46 -1.92 -9.02
CA PRO A 26 17.44 -2.51 -9.87
C PRO A 26 16.32 -3.25 -9.10
N GLU A 27 16.51 -3.48 -7.80
CA GLU A 27 15.57 -4.26 -6.99
C GLU A 27 14.21 -3.58 -6.87
N ARG A 28 13.14 -4.38 -6.99
CA ARG A 28 11.74 -3.93 -6.96
C ARG A 28 10.87 -4.73 -5.97
N SER A 29 11.48 -5.60 -5.17
CA SER A 29 10.74 -6.47 -4.25
C SER A 29 10.32 -5.72 -2.98
N GLU A 30 9.23 -6.18 -2.38
CA GLU A 30 8.78 -5.74 -1.05
C GLU A 30 9.81 -6.06 0.05
N SER A 31 10.62 -7.09 -0.16
CA SER A 31 11.73 -7.43 0.73
C SER A 31 12.80 -6.34 0.75
N PHE A 32 13.17 -5.84 -0.42
CA PHE A 32 14.10 -4.72 -0.54
C PHE A 32 13.52 -3.42 0.02
N GLN A 33 12.23 -3.15 -0.22
CA GLN A 33 11.53 -2.02 0.38
C GLN A 33 11.58 -2.09 1.92
N ALA A 34 11.33 -3.28 2.48
CA ALA A 34 11.37 -3.52 3.91
C ALA A 34 12.74 -3.21 4.52
N GLU A 35 13.83 -3.64 3.86
CA GLU A 35 15.20 -3.30 4.27
C GLU A 35 15.45 -1.79 4.25
N CYS A 36 15.00 -1.10 3.21
CA CYS A 36 15.17 0.34 3.07
C CYS A 36 14.43 1.10 4.18
N VAL A 37 13.17 0.75 4.44
CA VAL A 37 12.39 1.36 5.54
C VAL A 37 13.07 1.10 6.88
N MET A 38 13.54 -0.13 7.13
CA MET A 38 14.22 -0.44 8.37
C MET A 38 15.50 0.37 8.56
N ARG A 39 16.29 0.58 7.52
CA ARG A 39 17.48 1.45 7.56
C ARG A 39 17.14 2.90 7.90
N VAL A 40 16.03 3.41 7.34
CA VAL A 40 15.54 4.75 7.71
C VAL A 40 15.17 4.80 9.19
N MET A 41 14.46 3.81 9.70
CA MET A 41 14.11 3.74 11.13
C MET A 41 15.36 3.69 12.02
N GLU A 42 16.36 2.90 11.63
CA GLU A 42 17.63 2.83 12.36
C GLU A 42 18.41 4.16 12.35
N ALA A 43 18.41 4.87 11.22
CA ALA A 43 19.01 6.21 11.12
C ALA A 43 18.33 7.22 12.05
N HIS A 44 17.04 7.04 12.32
CA HIS A 44 16.28 7.80 13.32
C HIS A 44 16.39 7.22 14.75
N SER A 45 17.28 6.26 14.97
CA SER A 45 17.49 5.61 16.28
C SER A 45 16.26 4.87 16.83
N VAL A 46 15.35 4.45 15.96
CA VAL A 46 14.16 3.67 16.32
C VAL A 46 14.57 2.21 16.52
N LYS A 47 14.58 1.76 17.77
CA LYS A 47 15.01 0.39 18.12
C LYS A 47 13.88 -0.65 18.00
N LYS A 48 12.67 -0.23 18.27
CA LYS A 48 11.47 -1.08 18.21
C LYS A 48 10.29 -0.26 17.73
N LEU A 49 9.47 -0.84 16.87
CA LEU A 49 8.33 -0.15 16.29
C LEU A 49 7.12 -1.07 16.13
N SER A 50 5.96 -0.47 15.95
CA SER A 50 4.75 -1.14 15.48
C SER A 50 4.43 -0.63 14.08
N LEU A 51 3.93 -1.51 13.22
CA LEU A 51 3.65 -1.23 11.82
C LEU A 51 2.15 -1.09 11.57
N VAL A 52 1.81 -0.15 10.73
CA VAL A 52 0.49 -0.09 10.06
C VAL A 52 0.75 -0.04 8.57
N GLY A 53 0.44 -1.12 7.88
CA GLY A 53 0.60 -1.26 6.44
C GLY A 53 -0.75 -1.17 5.72
N LEU A 54 -0.89 -0.25 4.79
CA LEU A 54 -2.08 -0.08 3.97
C LEU A 54 -1.76 -0.46 2.53
N SER A 55 -2.61 -1.30 1.92
CA SER A 55 -2.47 -1.73 0.52
C SER A 55 -1.07 -2.30 0.26
N TYR A 56 -0.30 -1.77 -0.69
CA TYR A 56 1.08 -2.18 -0.97
C TYR A 56 1.98 -2.10 0.29
N GLY A 57 1.77 -1.10 1.15
CA GLY A 57 2.45 -1.01 2.44
C GLY A 57 2.20 -2.19 3.38
N GLY A 58 1.11 -2.95 3.18
CA GLY A 58 0.84 -4.20 3.90
C GLY A 58 1.81 -5.31 3.52
N PHE A 59 2.15 -5.47 2.24
CA PHE A 59 3.17 -6.43 1.78
C PHE A 59 4.56 -6.08 2.32
N VAL A 60 4.93 -4.79 2.26
CA VAL A 60 6.19 -4.30 2.83
C VAL A 60 6.22 -4.52 4.35
N GLY A 61 5.13 -4.20 5.06
CA GLY A 61 5.01 -4.39 6.51
C GLY A 61 5.09 -5.87 6.92
N TYR A 62 4.47 -6.76 6.15
CA TYR A 62 4.58 -8.20 6.36
C TYR A 62 6.03 -8.69 6.18
N SER A 63 6.68 -8.24 5.12
CA SER A 63 8.09 -8.54 4.85
C SER A 63 9.02 -8.01 5.96
N MET A 64 8.77 -6.78 6.45
CA MET A 64 9.49 -6.23 7.60
C MET A 64 9.33 -7.10 8.85
N ALA A 65 8.10 -7.53 9.15
CA ALA A 65 7.83 -8.39 10.30
C ALA A 65 8.53 -9.75 10.20
N ALA A 66 8.61 -10.31 9.00
CA ALA A 66 9.31 -11.57 8.76
C ALA A 66 10.84 -11.43 8.91
N GLN A 67 11.42 -10.35 8.39
CA GLN A 67 12.87 -10.13 8.39
C GLN A 67 13.41 -9.61 9.73
N PHE A 68 12.65 -8.76 10.42
CA PHE A 68 13.11 -8.00 11.59
C PHE A 68 12.26 -8.28 12.84
N LYS A 69 11.97 -9.55 13.10
CA LYS A 69 11.07 -10.02 14.18
C LYS A 69 11.34 -9.36 15.55
N GLU A 70 12.61 -9.20 15.90
CA GLU A 70 12.99 -8.64 17.20
C GLU A 70 12.73 -7.13 17.32
N LYS A 71 12.61 -6.43 16.19
CA LYS A 71 12.39 -4.98 16.12
C LYS A 71 10.92 -4.62 15.92
N ILE A 72 10.10 -5.55 15.45
CA ILE A 72 8.69 -5.33 15.16
C ILE A 72 7.84 -5.85 16.33
N GLY A 73 7.12 -4.94 16.98
CA GLY A 73 6.28 -5.28 18.12
C GLY A 73 4.88 -5.74 17.74
N LYS A 74 4.21 -4.98 16.90
CA LYS A 74 2.85 -5.26 16.41
C LYS A 74 2.74 -4.89 14.95
N VAL A 75 1.90 -5.60 14.22
CA VAL A 75 1.59 -5.32 12.81
C VAL A 75 0.08 -5.23 12.64
N VAL A 76 -0.35 -4.16 12.00
CA VAL A 76 -1.72 -4.00 11.52
C VAL A 76 -1.66 -3.90 9.99
N ILE A 77 -2.33 -4.79 9.31
CA ILE A 77 -2.42 -4.82 7.84
C ILE A 77 -3.85 -4.48 7.44
N CYS A 78 -3.99 -3.51 6.57
CA CYS A 78 -5.28 -3.02 6.09
C CYS A 78 -5.32 -3.07 4.56
N CYS A 79 -6.42 -3.57 4.01
CA CYS A 79 -6.69 -3.56 2.56
C CYS A 79 -5.51 -4.09 1.73
N SER A 80 -4.90 -5.18 2.17
CA SER A 80 -3.75 -5.80 1.51
C SER A 80 -3.97 -7.30 1.38
N GLY A 81 -3.64 -7.84 0.22
CA GLY A 81 -3.80 -9.24 -0.14
C GLY A 81 -2.72 -10.17 0.43
N VAL A 82 -2.19 -9.87 1.61
CA VAL A 82 -1.19 -10.71 2.26
C VAL A 82 -1.84 -12.04 2.66
N CYS A 83 -1.23 -13.15 2.23
CA CYS A 83 -1.71 -14.51 2.50
C CYS A 83 -3.11 -14.81 1.92
N LEU A 84 -3.51 -14.16 0.83
CA LEU A 84 -4.75 -14.50 0.13
C LEU A 84 -4.69 -15.92 -0.44
N GLU A 85 -5.81 -16.64 -0.28
CA GLU A 85 -6.08 -17.93 -0.92
C GLU A 85 -7.08 -17.74 -2.08
N GLU A 86 -7.19 -18.74 -2.96
CA GLU A 86 -8.16 -18.68 -4.08
C GLU A 86 -9.60 -18.47 -3.63
N GLN A 87 -9.96 -19.00 -2.46
CA GLN A 87 -11.28 -18.82 -1.89
C GLN A 87 -11.57 -17.36 -1.55
N ASP A 88 -10.57 -16.61 -1.08
CA ASP A 88 -10.73 -15.20 -0.74
C ASP A 88 -11.04 -14.33 -1.96
N LEU A 89 -10.55 -14.71 -3.14
CA LEU A 89 -10.86 -14.03 -4.40
C LEU A 89 -12.33 -14.20 -4.81
N ARG A 90 -12.93 -15.36 -4.47
CA ARG A 90 -14.33 -15.66 -4.80
C ARG A 90 -15.33 -15.12 -3.77
N ASP A 91 -15.00 -15.26 -2.51
CA ASP A 91 -15.92 -15.01 -1.38
C ASP A 91 -15.63 -13.72 -0.63
N GLY A 92 -14.47 -13.09 -0.90
CA GLY A 92 -14.02 -11.87 -0.27
C GLY A 92 -14.80 -10.61 -0.68
N MET A 93 -14.47 -9.48 -0.06
CA MET A 93 -15.09 -8.18 -0.40
C MET A 93 -14.69 -7.69 -1.80
N PHE A 94 -13.52 -8.09 -2.28
CA PHE A 94 -13.02 -7.80 -3.62
C PHE A 94 -13.21 -9.02 -4.51
N LYS A 95 -14.44 -9.13 -5.08
CA LYS A 95 -14.81 -10.27 -5.91
C LYS A 95 -14.29 -10.07 -7.32
N VAL A 96 -13.40 -10.94 -7.73
CA VAL A 96 -12.84 -10.99 -9.07
C VAL A 96 -12.82 -12.43 -9.56
N SER A 97 -12.93 -12.61 -10.87
CA SER A 97 -12.93 -13.95 -11.47
C SER A 97 -11.56 -14.61 -11.43
N ASP A 98 -10.52 -13.81 -11.55
CA ASP A 98 -9.13 -14.25 -11.62
C ASP A 98 -8.15 -13.11 -11.30
N LEU A 99 -6.86 -13.45 -11.25
CA LEU A 99 -5.78 -12.50 -10.97
C LEU A 99 -5.59 -11.46 -12.08
N GLU A 100 -5.95 -11.78 -13.33
CA GLU A 100 -5.83 -10.83 -14.43
C GLU A 100 -6.86 -9.71 -14.29
N GLU A 101 -8.11 -10.05 -13.93
CA GLU A 101 -9.14 -9.05 -13.62
C GLU A 101 -8.74 -8.20 -12.42
N ALA A 102 -8.24 -8.84 -11.36
CA ALA A 102 -7.72 -8.12 -10.18
C ALA A 102 -6.64 -7.11 -10.55
N SER A 103 -5.68 -7.53 -11.38
CA SER A 103 -4.59 -6.66 -11.86
C SER A 103 -5.12 -5.46 -12.64
N LYS A 104 -6.08 -5.64 -13.54
CA LYS A 104 -6.69 -4.55 -14.33
C LYS A 104 -7.45 -3.53 -13.48
N ILE A 105 -7.97 -3.95 -12.32
CA ILE A 105 -8.64 -3.05 -11.38
C ILE A 105 -7.61 -2.34 -10.49
N LEU A 106 -6.63 -3.09 -9.95
CA LEU A 106 -5.66 -2.55 -9.01
C LEU A 106 -4.61 -1.65 -9.68
N VAL A 107 -4.34 -1.87 -10.97
CA VAL A 107 -3.44 -1.05 -11.79
C VAL A 107 -4.24 -0.48 -12.97
N PRO A 108 -5.11 0.50 -12.74
CA PRO A 108 -6.02 1.01 -13.75
C PRO A 108 -5.26 1.68 -14.90
N GLN A 109 -5.59 1.28 -16.12
CA GLN A 109 -5.04 1.83 -17.37
C GLN A 109 -6.06 2.72 -18.11
N SER A 110 -7.21 2.98 -17.48
CA SER A 110 -8.23 3.87 -18.04
C SER A 110 -9.00 4.61 -16.95
N PRO A 111 -9.58 5.78 -17.26
CA PRO A 111 -10.43 6.53 -16.33
C PRO A 111 -11.58 5.70 -15.74
N GLU A 112 -12.17 4.79 -16.53
CA GLU A 112 -13.25 3.92 -16.08
C GLU A 112 -12.76 2.93 -15.01
N LYS A 113 -11.60 2.30 -15.23
CA LYS A 113 -10.99 1.38 -14.28
C LYS A 113 -10.52 2.10 -13.01
N LEU A 114 -10.01 3.31 -13.14
CA LEU A 114 -9.69 4.15 -11.98
C LEU A 114 -10.94 4.49 -11.15
N LYS A 115 -12.05 4.83 -11.80
CA LYS A 115 -13.34 5.05 -11.10
C LYS A 115 -13.84 3.77 -10.42
N GLU A 116 -13.65 2.61 -11.03
CA GLU A 116 -13.99 1.31 -10.46
C GLU A 116 -13.15 1.05 -9.19
N LEU A 117 -11.84 1.22 -9.27
CA LEU A 117 -10.94 1.10 -8.11
C LEU A 117 -11.35 2.03 -6.96
N MET A 118 -11.69 3.29 -7.26
CA MET A 118 -12.13 4.25 -6.25
C MET A 118 -13.42 3.82 -5.55
N ARG A 119 -14.33 3.10 -6.22
CA ARG A 119 -15.54 2.55 -5.57
C ARG A 119 -15.22 1.44 -4.57
N TYR A 120 -14.17 0.66 -4.80
CA TYR A 120 -13.72 -0.37 -3.85
C TYR A 120 -12.93 0.21 -2.69
N THR A 121 -12.16 1.28 -2.93
CA THR A 121 -11.23 1.81 -1.93
C THR A 121 -11.85 2.83 -0.97
N PHE A 122 -12.95 3.48 -1.35
CA PHE A 122 -13.59 4.51 -0.52
C PHE A 122 -14.96 4.05 0.00
N PHE A 123 -15.16 4.15 1.30
CA PHE A 123 -16.49 3.93 1.90
C PHE A 123 -17.55 4.90 1.37
N LYS A 124 -17.15 6.15 1.15
CA LYS A 124 -17.97 7.19 0.49
C LYS A 124 -17.13 7.80 -0.63
N PRO A 125 -17.15 7.21 -1.83
CA PRO A 125 -16.36 7.75 -2.93
C PRO A 125 -16.83 9.18 -3.26
N PRO A 126 -15.91 10.05 -3.68
CA PRO A 126 -16.28 11.36 -4.19
C PRO A 126 -17.21 11.20 -5.40
N PRO A 127 -17.98 12.23 -5.78
CA PRO A 127 -18.86 12.16 -6.93
C PRO A 127 -18.06 12.04 -8.23
N LEU A 128 -17.67 10.81 -8.55
CA LEU A 128 -16.76 10.47 -9.68
C LEU A 128 -17.32 10.89 -11.05
N SER A 129 -18.65 11.08 -11.14
CA SER A 129 -19.31 11.62 -12.33
C SER A 129 -18.95 13.08 -12.60
N LEU A 130 -18.53 13.82 -11.59
CA LEU A 130 -18.13 15.22 -11.71
C LEU A 130 -16.62 15.39 -12.02
N VAL A 131 -15.85 14.33 -11.96
CA VAL A 131 -14.41 14.38 -12.26
C VAL A 131 -14.21 14.20 -13.77
N PRO A 132 -13.66 15.21 -14.48
CA PRO A 132 -13.38 15.11 -15.90
C PRO A 132 -12.43 13.96 -16.20
N SER A 133 -12.69 13.22 -17.30
CA SER A 133 -11.84 12.09 -17.68
C SER A 133 -10.40 12.48 -17.98
N CYS A 134 -10.16 13.71 -18.46
CA CYS A 134 -8.80 14.21 -18.69
C CYS A 134 -7.97 14.25 -17.41
N LEU A 135 -8.54 14.69 -16.27
CA LEU A 135 -7.81 14.69 -15.00
C LEU A 135 -7.51 13.26 -14.50
N LEU A 136 -8.40 12.32 -14.79
CA LEU A 136 -8.19 10.92 -14.45
C LEU A 136 -7.13 10.28 -15.36
N SER A 137 -7.08 10.65 -16.65
CA SER A 137 -6.03 10.23 -17.56
C SER A 137 -4.67 10.77 -17.12
N ASP A 138 -4.57 12.06 -16.84
CA ASP A 138 -3.33 12.68 -16.34
C ASP A 138 -2.80 11.97 -15.07
N TYR A 139 -3.71 11.52 -14.18
CA TYR A 139 -3.33 10.76 -12.98
C TYR A 139 -2.82 9.35 -13.29
N ILE A 140 -3.29 8.73 -14.37
CA ILE A 140 -2.85 7.39 -14.80
C ILE A 140 -1.50 7.45 -15.50
N ASP A 141 -1.24 8.53 -16.24
CA ASP A 141 -0.06 8.70 -17.09
C ASP A 141 1.19 9.17 -16.31
N VAL A 142 1.08 9.44 -15.02
CA VAL A 142 2.18 9.79 -14.11
C VAL A 142 2.86 8.53 -13.57
#